data_5e3b961dff370adb0547fd254dcc4c8f
#
_entry.id   5e3b961dff370adb0547fd254dcc4c8f
#
_cell.length_a   1.000
_cell.length_b   1.000
_cell.length_c   1.000
_cell.angle_alpha   90.00
_cell.angle_beta   90.00
_cell.angle_gamma   90.00
#
_symmetry.space_group_name_H-M   'P 1'
#
loop_
_entity.id
_entity.type
_entity.pdbx_description
1 polymer ?
#
loop_
_entity_poly.entity_id
_entity_poly.type
_entity_poly.pdbx_seq_one_letter_code
_entity_poly.pdbx_strand_id
1 'polypeptide(L)'
;MAPVVAIPLLVGVGALTGSRTLIRAGTALAALSAAALADIALRGTVPGANDNATGVAALLALARSLAERPTENVRVMLVSTSEEALCEGMQAFGKRHFGELPRDSTFFLTLETLGSPHLLVLRGEGMIRMREYPARSLALLDGVAEELGIWLFGNLRLRNATDGIIPLAAGYEGAALCSCTDLKQPANYHWPTDVPENVDYGTLADAIRLSHALVRRLDEGWLDAV
;
A
#
# COMPACT_ATOMS: atom_id res chain seq x y z
N MET A 1 5.91 7.73 13.74
CA MET A 1 5.14 7.70 15.02
C MET A 1 6.00 7.98 16.27
N ALA A 2 7.23 7.48 16.38
CA ALA A 2 8.04 7.69 17.58
C ALA A 2 8.18 9.16 18.04
N PRO A 3 8.47 10.16 17.17
CA PRO A 3 8.60 11.55 17.61
C PRO A 3 7.30 12.15 18.15
N VAL A 4 6.16 11.84 17.54
CA VAL A 4 4.84 12.39 17.92
C VAL A 4 4.45 11.99 19.34
N VAL A 5 4.85 10.80 19.78
CA VAL A 5 4.58 10.30 21.14
C VAL A 5 5.71 10.67 22.10
N ALA A 6 6.96 10.56 21.67
CA ALA A 6 8.12 10.80 22.52
C ALA A 6 8.24 12.25 23.01
N ILE A 7 7.91 13.23 22.15
CA ILE A 7 8.01 14.66 22.49
C ILE A 7 7.09 15.04 23.67
N PRO A 8 5.76 14.80 23.60
CA PRO A 8 4.88 15.10 24.72
C PRO A 8 5.21 14.30 25.97
N LEU A 9 5.68 13.04 25.84
CA LEU A 9 6.13 12.25 27.00
C LEU A 9 7.35 12.86 27.68
N LEU A 10 8.36 13.31 26.92
CA LEU A 10 9.56 13.97 27.49
C LEU A 10 9.17 15.23 28.26
N VAL A 11 8.31 16.07 27.68
CA VAL A 11 7.84 17.30 28.32
C VAL A 11 7.01 16.97 29.56
N GLY A 12 6.05 16.04 29.45
CA GLY A 12 5.17 15.63 30.55
C GLY A 12 5.93 15.02 31.73
N VAL A 13 6.83 14.06 31.49
CA VAL A 13 7.67 13.47 32.53
C VAL A 13 8.60 14.52 33.13
N GLY A 14 9.17 15.40 32.30
CA GLY A 14 10.00 16.51 32.80
C GLY A 14 9.24 17.45 33.70
N ALA A 15 7.99 17.77 33.38
CA ALA A 15 7.13 18.60 34.20
C ALA A 15 6.78 17.93 35.54
N LEU A 16 6.43 16.63 35.51
CA LEU A 16 6.07 15.85 36.70
C LEU A 16 7.26 15.65 37.66
N THR A 17 8.47 15.48 37.11
CA THR A 17 9.70 15.23 37.90
C THR A 17 10.49 16.49 38.22
N GLY A 18 10.08 17.67 37.73
CA GLY A 18 10.82 18.92 37.86
C GLY A 18 12.12 18.97 37.03
N SER A 19 12.33 18.04 36.11
CA SER A 19 13.55 17.92 35.30
C SER A 19 13.58 18.94 34.17
N ARG A 20 14.33 20.04 34.37
CA ARG A 20 14.56 21.07 33.34
C ARG A 20 15.24 20.51 32.08
N THR A 21 16.06 19.47 32.22
CA THR A 21 16.74 18.83 31.08
C THR A 21 15.75 18.12 30.17
N LEU A 22 14.80 17.33 30.72
CA LEU A 22 13.78 16.67 29.91
C LEU A 22 12.84 17.67 29.24
N ILE A 23 12.43 18.73 29.94
CA ILE A 23 11.61 19.79 29.37
C ILE A 23 12.35 20.46 28.19
N ARG A 24 13.61 20.85 28.38
CA ARG A 24 14.41 21.49 27.32
C ARG A 24 14.61 20.58 26.12
N ALA A 25 14.94 19.30 26.34
CA ALA A 25 15.08 18.32 25.27
C ALA A 25 13.77 18.13 24.49
N GLY A 26 12.66 17.94 25.19
CA GLY A 26 11.34 17.81 24.56
C GLY A 26 10.92 19.06 23.78
N THR A 27 11.17 20.27 24.35
CA THR A 27 10.88 21.54 23.65
C THR A 27 11.77 21.72 22.41
N ALA A 28 13.06 21.39 22.48
CA ALA A 28 13.95 21.48 21.33
C ALA A 28 13.52 20.52 20.21
N LEU A 29 13.15 19.28 20.55
CA LEU A 29 12.61 18.32 19.59
C LEU A 29 11.28 18.78 19.00
N ALA A 30 10.41 19.39 19.82
CA ALA A 30 9.15 19.96 19.34
C ALA A 30 9.39 21.09 18.34
N ALA A 31 10.31 22.02 18.65
CA ALA A 31 10.68 23.10 17.74
C ALA A 31 11.26 22.60 16.41
N LEU A 32 12.14 21.59 16.46
CA LEU A 32 12.69 20.96 15.25
C LEU A 32 11.59 20.28 14.42
N SER A 33 10.68 19.56 15.09
CA SER A 33 9.54 18.92 14.40
C SER A 33 8.60 19.96 13.79
N ALA A 34 8.33 21.07 14.51
CA ALA A 34 7.53 22.17 13.99
C ALA A 34 8.17 22.84 12.76
N ALA A 35 9.50 23.01 12.77
CA ALA A 35 10.22 23.54 11.62
C ALA A 35 10.15 22.60 10.41
N ALA A 36 10.29 21.28 10.62
CA ALA A 36 10.12 20.29 9.56
C ALA A 36 8.70 20.27 8.97
N LEU A 37 7.68 20.34 9.83
CA LEU A 37 6.28 20.43 9.39
C LEU A 37 5.98 21.74 8.65
N ALA A 38 6.58 22.86 9.09
CA ALA A 38 6.46 24.12 8.38
C ALA A 38 7.13 24.08 7.00
N ASP A 39 8.28 23.44 6.89
CA ASP A 39 8.94 23.23 5.59
C ASP A 39 8.05 22.42 4.64
N ILE A 40 7.44 21.32 5.12
CA ILE A 40 6.48 20.53 4.35
C ILE A 40 5.28 21.36 3.94
N ALA A 41 4.69 22.13 4.88
CA ALA A 41 3.50 22.93 4.61
C ALA A 41 3.75 24.10 3.63
N LEU A 42 4.97 24.61 3.55
CA LEU A 42 5.36 25.69 2.65
C LEU A 42 5.82 25.21 1.27
N ARG A 43 6.07 23.91 1.10
CA ARG A 43 6.40 23.33 -0.20
C ARG A 43 5.12 23.06 -1.00
N GLY A 44 5.25 23.06 -2.32
CA GLY A 44 4.19 22.60 -3.21
C GLY A 44 3.95 21.08 -3.08
N THR A 45 2.85 20.61 -3.66
CA THR A 45 2.57 19.19 -3.78
C THR A 45 3.67 18.50 -4.58
N VAL A 46 4.04 17.28 -4.17
CA VAL A 46 4.97 16.45 -4.94
C VAL A 46 4.25 15.80 -6.13
N PRO A 47 4.95 15.44 -7.22
CA PRO A 47 4.31 14.90 -8.42
C PRO A 47 3.58 13.56 -8.21
N GLY A 48 4.08 12.68 -7.34
CA GLY A 48 3.43 11.41 -6.99
C GLY A 48 3.44 10.39 -8.12
N ALA A 49 4.53 10.32 -8.89
CA ALA A 49 4.61 9.43 -10.04
C ALA A 49 4.65 7.95 -9.63
N ASN A 50 5.51 7.60 -8.67
CA ASN A 50 5.53 6.26 -8.09
C ASN A 50 4.40 6.11 -7.06
N ASP A 51 4.15 7.12 -6.25
CA ASP A 51 3.18 7.13 -5.15
C ASP A 51 2.03 8.10 -5.42
N ASN A 52 0.91 7.69 -6.07
CA ASN A 52 0.62 6.33 -6.57
C ASN A 52 0.09 6.38 -8.01
N ALA A 53 0.64 7.24 -8.88
CA ALA A 53 0.26 7.25 -10.29
C ALA A 53 0.61 5.92 -11.01
N THR A 54 1.61 5.16 -10.51
CA THR A 54 1.91 3.81 -11.01
C THR A 54 0.76 2.84 -10.78
N GLY A 55 0.11 2.87 -9.62
CA GLY A 55 -1.08 2.07 -9.34
C GLY A 55 -2.24 2.43 -10.28
N VAL A 56 -2.47 3.72 -10.51
CA VAL A 56 -3.49 4.18 -11.48
C VAL A 56 -3.15 3.73 -12.89
N ALA A 57 -1.88 3.81 -13.31
CA ALA A 57 -1.44 3.34 -14.62
C ALA A 57 -1.68 1.82 -14.79
N ALA A 58 -1.42 1.05 -13.74
CA ALA A 58 -1.71 -0.38 -13.72
C ALA A 58 -3.22 -0.67 -13.86
N LEU A 59 -4.09 0.08 -13.16
CA LEU A 59 -5.54 -0.04 -13.33
C LEU A 59 -5.98 0.27 -14.76
N LEU A 60 -5.42 1.30 -15.39
CA LEU A 60 -5.74 1.66 -16.78
C LEU A 60 -5.28 0.58 -17.78
N ALA A 61 -4.09 0.01 -17.55
CA ALA A 61 -3.60 -1.11 -18.36
C ALA A 61 -4.49 -2.35 -18.24
N LEU A 62 -4.92 -2.67 -17.02
CA LEU A 62 -5.89 -3.75 -16.76
C LEU A 62 -7.23 -3.48 -17.44
N ALA A 63 -7.76 -2.25 -17.31
CA ALA A 63 -9.00 -1.85 -17.95
C ALA A 63 -8.96 -2.08 -19.48
N ARG A 64 -7.87 -1.67 -20.12
CA ARG A 64 -7.66 -1.87 -21.55
C ARG A 64 -7.60 -3.35 -21.91
N SER A 65 -6.82 -4.13 -21.19
CA SER A 65 -6.70 -5.58 -21.43
C SER A 65 -8.03 -6.32 -21.24
N LEU A 66 -8.80 -5.93 -20.22
CA LEU A 66 -10.12 -6.52 -19.95
C LEU A 66 -11.18 -6.10 -20.99
N ALA A 67 -11.06 -4.91 -21.59
CA ALA A 67 -11.91 -4.50 -22.69
C ALA A 67 -11.62 -5.30 -23.97
N GLU A 68 -10.35 -5.61 -24.24
CA GLU A 68 -9.92 -6.43 -25.39
C GLU A 68 -10.27 -7.92 -25.18
N ARG A 69 -10.17 -8.41 -23.95
CA ARG A 69 -10.45 -9.78 -23.57
C ARG A 69 -11.18 -9.83 -22.23
N PRO A 70 -12.50 -9.75 -22.21
CA PRO A 70 -13.31 -9.80 -20.98
C PRO A 70 -13.09 -11.09 -20.17
N THR A 71 -13.41 -11.04 -18.89
CA THR A 71 -13.57 -12.21 -18.01
C THR A 71 -14.92 -12.87 -18.24
N GLU A 72 -15.01 -14.17 -18.01
CA GLU A 72 -16.24 -14.97 -18.22
C GLU A 72 -16.98 -15.23 -16.90
N ASN A 73 -16.24 -15.49 -15.82
CA ASN A 73 -16.80 -15.98 -14.56
C ASN A 73 -16.66 -14.96 -13.41
N VAL A 74 -15.77 -13.97 -13.53
CA VAL A 74 -15.58 -12.95 -12.48
C VAL A 74 -15.95 -11.56 -12.98
N ARG A 75 -16.56 -10.77 -12.10
CA ARG A 75 -16.75 -9.34 -12.32
C ARG A 75 -15.57 -8.59 -11.73
N VAL A 76 -14.82 -7.88 -12.55
CA VAL A 76 -13.70 -7.05 -12.12
C VAL A 76 -14.17 -5.62 -11.85
N MET A 77 -13.89 -5.11 -10.66
CA MET A 77 -14.11 -3.72 -10.29
C MET A 77 -12.76 -3.03 -10.18
N LEU A 78 -12.51 -2.03 -11.00
CA LEU A 78 -11.32 -1.19 -10.93
C LEU A 78 -11.66 0.04 -10.09
N VAL A 79 -11.03 0.16 -8.92
CA VAL A 79 -11.34 1.20 -7.94
C VAL A 79 -10.09 2.05 -7.73
N SER A 80 -10.20 3.34 -8.01
CA SER A 80 -9.20 4.33 -7.61
C SER A 80 -9.73 5.09 -6.43
N THR A 81 -9.11 4.89 -5.29
CA THR A 81 -9.44 5.59 -4.05
C THR A 81 -8.65 6.89 -3.97
N SER A 82 -9.20 7.86 -3.28
CA SER A 82 -8.52 9.08 -2.90
C SER A 82 -8.25 9.06 -1.40
N GLU A 83 -7.40 9.98 -0.95
CA GLU A 83 -7.11 10.17 0.46
C GLU A 83 -6.38 8.96 1.10
N GLU A 84 -5.06 9.00 0.98
CA GLU A 84 -4.15 7.95 1.45
C GLU A 84 -4.05 7.91 2.98
N ALA A 85 -4.07 9.09 3.63
CA ALA A 85 -3.98 9.17 5.07
C ALA A 85 -5.19 8.49 5.72
N LEU A 86 -4.96 7.45 6.52
CA LEU A 86 -5.98 6.64 7.17
C LEU A 86 -6.87 5.80 6.22
N CYS A 87 -6.56 5.72 4.92
CA CYS A 87 -7.31 4.94 3.93
C CYS A 87 -8.81 5.31 3.86
N GLU A 88 -9.14 6.60 3.99
CA GLU A 88 -10.54 7.06 4.08
C GLU A 88 -11.33 6.76 2.81
N GLY A 89 -10.70 6.84 1.65
CA GLY A 89 -11.32 6.46 0.37
C GLY A 89 -11.78 5.01 0.36
N MET A 90 -10.93 4.07 0.77
CA MET A 90 -11.29 2.65 0.86
C MET A 90 -12.28 2.38 2.01
N GLN A 91 -12.21 3.13 3.12
CA GLN A 91 -13.23 3.04 4.17
C GLN A 91 -14.61 3.47 3.65
N ALA A 92 -14.68 4.55 2.86
CA ALA A 92 -15.92 5.01 2.23
C ALA A 92 -16.45 3.97 1.22
N PHE A 93 -15.57 3.40 0.39
CA PHE A 93 -15.90 2.28 -0.48
C PHE A 93 -16.48 1.10 0.31
N GLY A 94 -15.82 0.71 1.39
CA GLY A 94 -16.26 -0.40 2.23
C GLY A 94 -17.63 -0.16 2.86
N LYS A 95 -17.89 1.03 3.39
CA LYS A 95 -19.20 1.40 3.94
C LYS A 95 -20.33 1.28 2.90
N ARG A 96 -20.03 1.58 1.64
CA ARG A 96 -21.01 1.59 0.57
C ARG A 96 -21.22 0.21 -0.07
N HIS A 97 -20.17 -0.59 -0.24
CA HIS A 97 -20.18 -1.75 -1.12
C HIS A 97 -19.95 -3.10 -0.43
N PHE A 98 -19.32 -3.16 0.78
CA PHE A 98 -19.03 -4.45 1.41
C PHE A 98 -20.29 -5.27 1.73
N GLY A 99 -21.45 -4.62 1.93
CA GLY A 99 -22.71 -5.33 2.11
C GLY A 99 -23.22 -6.07 0.86
N GLU A 100 -22.72 -5.70 -0.32
CA GLU A 100 -23.09 -6.27 -1.61
C GLU A 100 -22.01 -7.23 -2.15
N LEU A 101 -20.85 -7.33 -1.49
CA LEU A 101 -19.72 -8.14 -1.88
C LEU A 101 -19.58 -9.33 -0.92
N PRO A 102 -19.96 -10.57 -1.34
CA PRO A 102 -19.79 -11.76 -0.49
C PRO A 102 -18.30 -12.03 -0.24
N ARG A 103 -17.93 -12.32 1.02
CA ARG A 103 -16.52 -12.50 1.40
C ARG A 103 -15.88 -13.75 0.82
N ASP A 104 -16.64 -14.79 0.64
CA ASP A 104 -16.23 -16.09 0.11
C ASP A 104 -15.95 -16.08 -1.40
N SER A 105 -16.49 -15.10 -2.12
CA SER A 105 -16.35 -14.97 -3.58
C SER A 105 -15.80 -13.61 -4.03
N THR A 106 -15.19 -12.84 -3.12
CA THR A 106 -14.58 -11.55 -3.45
C THR A 106 -13.11 -11.54 -3.08
N PHE A 107 -12.26 -11.12 -4.02
CA PHE A 107 -10.83 -10.96 -3.85
C PHE A 107 -10.43 -9.49 -4.04
N PHE A 108 -9.63 -8.93 -3.13
CA PHE A 108 -9.09 -7.59 -3.24
C PHE A 108 -7.60 -7.62 -3.59
N LEU A 109 -7.24 -7.00 -4.71
CA LEU A 109 -5.84 -6.73 -5.05
C LEU A 109 -5.57 -5.24 -4.92
N THR A 110 -4.71 -4.86 -3.97
CA THR A 110 -4.21 -3.50 -3.84
C THR A 110 -2.95 -3.32 -4.67
N LEU A 111 -2.89 -2.22 -5.42
CA LEU A 111 -1.77 -1.83 -6.28
C LEU A 111 -1.17 -0.54 -5.75
N GLU A 112 0.03 -0.63 -5.15
CA GLU A 112 0.60 0.46 -4.36
C GLU A 112 2.07 0.69 -4.67
N THR A 113 2.44 1.91 -5.12
CA THR A 113 3.85 2.28 -5.35
C THR A 113 4.63 1.25 -6.18
N LEU A 114 4.23 1.01 -7.44
CA LEU A 114 4.73 -0.08 -8.28
C LEU A 114 5.99 0.26 -9.10
N GLY A 115 6.59 1.42 -8.86
CA GLY A 115 7.69 1.95 -9.66
C GLY A 115 9.04 1.98 -8.95
N SER A 116 9.26 1.17 -7.92
CA SER A 116 10.59 0.96 -7.30
C SER A 116 11.26 -0.30 -7.85
N PRO A 117 12.60 -0.47 -7.70
CA PRO A 117 13.33 -1.56 -8.37
C PRO A 117 12.88 -2.98 -8.07
N HIS A 118 12.25 -3.23 -6.93
CA HIS A 118 11.90 -4.60 -6.51
C HIS A 118 10.41 -4.74 -6.27
N LEU A 119 9.77 -5.56 -7.09
CA LEU A 119 8.37 -5.94 -6.89
C LEU A 119 8.23 -6.87 -5.69
N LEU A 120 7.17 -6.72 -4.91
CA LEU A 120 6.88 -7.57 -3.75
C LEU A 120 5.38 -7.75 -3.52
N VAL A 121 5.02 -8.83 -2.86
CA VAL A 121 3.70 -9.02 -2.25
C VAL A 121 3.84 -8.89 -0.74
N LEU A 122 3.09 -7.96 -0.14
CA LEU A 122 3.10 -7.79 1.32
C LEU A 122 2.56 -9.05 2.00
N ARG A 123 3.28 -9.51 3.02
CA ARG A 123 2.83 -10.67 3.84
C ARG A 123 1.85 -10.26 4.92
N GLY A 124 1.88 -8.99 5.30
CA GLY A 124 1.00 -8.39 6.29
C GLY A 124 1.23 -6.90 6.41
N GLU A 125 0.27 -6.21 6.99
CA GLU A 125 0.35 -4.78 7.25
C GLU A 125 -0.40 -4.33 8.50
N GLY A 126 -0.08 -3.17 9.02
CA GLY A 126 -0.79 -2.57 10.15
C GLY A 126 0.10 -1.76 11.09
N MET A 127 -0.37 -0.57 11.43
CA MET A 127 0.33 0.39 12.28
C MET A 127 0.36 -0.02 13.76
N ILE A 128 -0.77 -0.46 14.29
CA ILE A 128 -0.96 -0.81 15.71
C ILE A 128 -0.97 -2.32 15.87
N ARG A 129 -1.77 -3.00 15.04
CA ARG A 129 -1.88 -4.45 15.04
C ARG A 129 -1.55 -4.95 13.65
N MET A 130 -0.49 -5.76 13.55
CA MET A 130 -0.16 -6.47 12.31
C MET A 130 -1.29 -7.43 11.95
N ARG A 131 -1.75 -7.38 10.71
CA ARG A 131 -2.66 -8.34 10.10
C ARG A 131 -1.93 -9.04 8.97
N GLU A 132 -1.90 -10.35 9.03
CA GLU A 132 -1.31 -11.17 7.96
C GLU A 132 -2.32 -11.30 6.81
N TYR A 133 -1.84 -11.23 5.58
CA TYR A 133 -2.65 -11.59 4.41
C TYR A 133 -2.93 -13.10 4.41
N PRO A 134 -4.09 -13.54 3.89
CA PRO A 134 -4.45 -14.95 3.86
C PRO A 134 -3.37 -15.78 3.13
N ALA A 135 -2.94 -16.87 3.74
CA ALA A 135 -1.89 -17.72 3.17
C ALA A 135 -2.25 -18.25 1.78
N ARG A 136 -3.54 -18.51 1.54
CA ARG A 136 -4.07 -18.95 0.26
C ARG A 136 -3.90 -17.87 -0.81
N SER A 137 -4.22 -16.61 -0.50
CA SER A 137 -4.02 -15.47 -1.42
C SER A 137 -2.54 -15.25 -1.74
N LEU A 138 -1.68 -15.36 -0.73
CA LEU A 138 -0.23 -15.24 -0.91
C LEU A 138 0.33 -16.36 -1.80
N ALA A 139 -0.09 -17.61 -1.56
CA ALA A 139 0.33 -18.75 -2.37
C ALA A 139 -0.13 -18.62 -3.84
N LEU A 140 -1.31 -18.06 -4.07
CA LEU A 140 -1.81 -17.77 -5.41
C LEU A 140 -0.88 -16.79 -6.14
N LEU A 141 -0.56 -15.65 -5.53
CA LEU A 141 0.32 -14.65 -6.17
C LEU A 141 1.75 -15.17 -6.36
N ASP A 142 2.29 -15.85 -5.36
CA ASP A 142 3.62 -16.45 -5.46
C ASP A 142 3.69 -17.45 -6.62
N GLY A 143 2.67 -18.33 -6.78
CA GLY A 143 2.59 -19.29 -7.87
C GLY A 143 2.46 -18.63 -9.24
N VAL A 144 1.61 -17.60 -9.36
CA VAL A 144 1.47 -16.86 -10.64
C VAL A 144 2.77 -16.12 -10.97
N ALA A 145 3.47 -15.53 -9.99
CA ALA A 145 4.75 -14.87 -10.21
C ALA A 145 5.82 -15.89 -10.68
N GLU A 146 5.88 -17.07 -10.08
CA GLU A 146 6.80 -18.15 -10.47
C GLU A 146 6.52 -18.60 -11.91
N GLU A 147 5.28 -18.83 -12.29
CA GLU A 147 4.88 -19.19 -13.65
C GLU A 147 5.29 -18.15 -14.70
N LEU A 148 5.26 -16.86 -14.34
CA LEU A 148 5.66 -15.76 -15.20
C LEU A 148 7.17 -15.46 -15.19
N GLY A 149 7.93 -16.13 -14.32
CA GLY A 149 9.35 -15.85 -14.10
C GLY A 149 9.59 -14.47 -13.47
N ILE A 150 8.62 -13.94 -12.71
CA ILE A 150 8.71 -12.67 -12.02
C ILE A 150 9.31 -12.91 -10.63
N TRP A 151 10.46 -12.29 -10.36
CA TRP A 151 11.06 -12.36 -9.03
C TRP A 151 10.37 -11.40 -8.07
N LEU A 152 9.96 -11.91 -6.91
CA LEU A 152 9.37 -11.13 -5.84
C LEU A 152 10.37 -10.94 -4.70
N PHE A 153 10.55 -9.69 -4.27
CA PHE A 153 11.36 -9.36 -3.10
C PHE A 153 10.71 -9.93 -1.83
N GLY A 154 11.52 -10.62 -1.00
CA GLY A 154 11.00 -11.52 0.03
C GLY A 154 10.30 -10.85 1.23
N ASN A 155 9.41 -11.58 1.82
CA ASN A 155 8.75 -11.57 3.15
C ASN A 155 8.62 -10.22 3.89
N LEU A 156 8.20 -9.15 3.21
CA LEU A 156 7.99 -7.84 3.85
C LEU A 156 6.62 -7.77 4.55
N ARG A 157 6.64 -7.15 5.73
CA ARG A 157 5.46 -6.71 6.46
C ARG A 157 5.54 -5.21 6.65
N LEU A 158 4.49 -4.50 6.30
CA LEU A 158 4.44 -3.05 6.37
C LEU A 158 3.93 -2.59 7.75
N ARG A 159 4.75 -1.81 8.48
CA ARG A 159 4.33 -1.16 9.75
C ARG A 159 3.63 0.17 9.50
N ASN A 160 2.97 0.27 8.39
CA ASN A 160 2.03 1.28 7.95
C ASN A 160 0.82 0.54 7.37
N ALA A 161 0.02 1.18 6.54
CA ALA A 161 -1.12 0.57 5.89
C ALA A 161 -1.22 1.04 4.45
N THR A 162 -1.64 0.15 3.58
CA THR A 162 -2.20 0.46 2.27
C THR A 162 -3.72 0.41 2.37
N ASP A 163 -4.42 0.76 1.32
CA ASP A 163 -5.87 0.58 1.23
C ASP A 163 -6.31 -0.88 1.46
N GLY A 164 -5.41 -1.84 1.20
CA GLY A 164 -5.64 -3.26 1.43
C GLY A 164 -5.96 -3.65 2.87
N ILE A 165 -5.54 -2.84 3.86
CA ILE A 165 -5.83 -3.09 5.28
C ILE A 165 -7.34 -3.10 5.57
N ILE A 166 -8.12 -2.34 4.82
CA ILE A 166 -9.57 -2.20 5.07
C ILE A 166 -10.34 -3.48 4.70
N PRO A 167 -10.24 -4.02 3.47
CA PRO A 167 -10.84 -5.31 3.15
C PRO A 167 -10.21 -6.47 3.94
N LEU A 168 -8.90 -6.46 4.19
CA LEU A 168 -8.22 -7.45 5.03
C LEU A 168 -8.80 -7.46 6.44
N ALA A 169 -9.04 -6.30 7.04
CA ALA A 169 -9.66 -6.18 8.36
C ALA A 169 -11.12 -6.63 8.37
N ALA A 170 -11.80 -6.53 7.24
CA ALA A 170 -13.18 -7.00 7.05
C ALA A 170 -13.27 -8.51 6.75
N GLY A 171 -12.14 -9.21 6.60
CA GLY A 171 -12.09 -10.66 6.42
C GLY A 171 -12.23 -11.12 4.97
N TYR A 172 -11.90 -10.28 4.00
CA TYR A 172 -11.84 -10.66 2.59
C TYR A 172 -10.52 -11.36 2.24
N GLU A 173 -10.56 -12.23 1.24
CA GLU A 173 -9.39 -12.70 0.52
C GLU A 173 -8.76 -11.52 -0.23
N GLY A 174 -7.44 -11.49 -0.32
CA GLY A 174 -6.75 -10.43 -1.04
C GLY A 174 -5.26 -10.39 -0.78
N ALA A 175 -4.61 -9.46 -1.46
CA ALA A 175 -3.18 -9.18 -1.32
C ALA A 175 -2.86 -7.73 -1.68
N ALA A 176 -1.71 -7.24 -1.24
CA ALA A 176 -1.16 -5.97 -1.69
C ALA A 176 0.13 -6.22 -2.47
N LEU A 177 0.14 -5.76 -3.72
CA LEU A 177 1.29 -5.74 -4.61
C LEU A 177 1.92 -4.36 -4.53
N CYS A 178 3.18 -4.32 -4.13
CA CYS A 178 3.94 -3.10 -3.90
C CYS A 178 5.33 -3.20 -4.54
N SER A 179 6.12 -2.15 -4.46
CA SER A 179 7.53 -2.20 -4.79
C SER A 179 8.39 -1.48 -3.76
N CYS A 180 9.68 -1.83 -3.71
CA CYS A 180 10.63 -1.19 -2.80
C CYS A 180 12.04 -1.11 -3.38
N THR A 181 12.88 -0.33 -2.71
CA THR A 181 14.33 -0.31 -2.87
C THR A 181 14.99 -1.36 -1.97
N ASP A 182 16.31 -1.53 -2.05
CA ASP A 182 17.11 -2.35 -1.12
C ASP A 182 16.93 -1.92 0.35
N LEU A 183 16.57 -0.65 0.58
CA LEU A 183 16.27 -0.12 1.91
C LEU A 183 14.86 -0.46 2.40
N LYS A 184 14.09 -1.25 1.64
CA LYS A 184 12.72 -1.68 1.97
C LYS A 184 11.74 -0.51 2.12
N GLN A 185 11.96 0.55 1.37
CA GLN A 185 11.09 1.73 1.27
C GLN A 185 10.78 1.98 -0.20
N PRO A 186 9.62 2.53 -0.55
CA PRO A 186 9.36 2.98 -1.91
C PRO A 186 10.38 4.04 -2.35
N ALA A 187 10.77 4.00 -3.62
CA ALA A 187 11.68 4.99 -4.18
C ALA A 187 10.99 6.37 -4.23
N ASN A 188 11.71 7.40 -3.83
CA ASN A 188 11.27 8.80 -3.87
C ASN A 188 9.96 9.12 -3.10
N TYR A 189 9.54 8.24 -2.21
CA TYR A 189 8.29 8.32 -1.47
C TYR A 189 8.13 9.67 -0.75
N HIS A 190 7.10 10.44 -1.12
CA HIS A 190 6.79 11.78 -0.62
C HIS A 190 7.89 12.83 -0.89
N TRP A 191 8.75 12.62 -1.87
CA TRP A 191 9.80 13.56 -2.24
C TRP A 191 9.49 14.28 -3.56
N PRO A 192 10.01 15.50 -3.77
CA PRO A 192 9.88 16.21 -5.06
C PRO A 192 10.50 15.46 -6.24
N THR A 193 11.33 14.45 -5.96
CA THR A 193 11.96 13.55 -6.95
C THR A 193 11.05 12.38 -7.33
N ASP A 194 9.84 12.29 -6.81
CA ASP A 194 8.84 11.32 -7.26
C ASP A 194 8.19 11.75 -8.57
N VAL A 195 8.99 11.69 -9.63
CA VAL A 195 8.68 12.12 -11.00
C VAL A 195 8.71 10.92 -11.94
N PRO A 196 8.05 10.98 -13.11
CA PRO A 196 8.00 9.86 -14.05
C PRO A 196 9.38 9.33 -14.47
N GLU A 197 10.38 10.21 -14.58
CA GLU A 197 11.73 9.85 -14.99
C GLU A 197 12.45 8.94 -13.99
N ASN A 198 11.99 8.91 -12.74
CA ASN A 198 12.54 8.11 -11.65
C ASN A 198 11.74 6.84 -11.35
N VAL A 199 10.72 6.54 -12.14
CA VAL A 199 9.93 5.30 -12.04
C VAL A 199 10.67 4.14 -12.72
N ASP A 200 10.76 3.01 -12.03
CA ASP A 200 11.18 1.74 -12.65
C ASP A 200 10.02 1.15 -13.46
N TYR A 201 10.03 1.40 -14.75
CA TYR A 201 8.98 0.91 -15.65
C TYR A 201 9.06 -0.61 -15.89
N GLY A 202 10.19 -1.25 -15.64
CA GLY A 202 10.33 -2.71 -15.69
C GLY A 202 9.50 -3.36 -14.59
N THR A 203 9.67 -2.86 -13.36
CA THR A 203 8.90 -3.33 -12.20
C THR A 203 7.39 -3.04 -12.38
N LEU A 204 7.03 -1.87 -12.90
CA LEU A 204 5.63 -1.55 -13.20
C LEU A 204 5.04 -2.52 -14.25
N ALA A 205 5.79 -2.84 -15.31
CA ALA A 205 5.36 -3.78 -16.32
C ALA A 205 5.15 -5.19 -15.74
N ASP A 206 6.04 -5.65 -14.87
CA ASP A 206 5.89 -6.94 -14.18
C ASP A 206 4.70 -6.94 -13.23
N ALA A 207 4.43 -5.85 -12.51
CA ALA A 207 3.24 -5.70 -11.69
C ALA A 207 1.94 -5.80 -12.50
N ILE A 208 1.90 -5.17 -13.68
CA ILE A 208 0.75 -5.24 -14.60
C ILE A 208 0.58 -6.68 -15.12
N ARG A 209 1.67 -7.34 -15.54
CA ARG A 209 1.63 -8.73 -16.03
C ARG A 209 1.12 -9.68 -14.95
N LEU A 210 1.64 -9.54 -13.71
CA LEU A 210 1.23 -10.35 -12.57
C LEU A 210 -0.25 -10.13 -12.23
N SER A 211 -0.69 -8.86 -12.17
CA SER A 211 -2.08 -8.51 -11.89
C SER A 211 -3.04 -9.06 -12.96
N HIS A 212 -2.67 -8.96 -14.24
CA HIS A 212 -3.46 -9.52 -15.33
C HIS A 212 -3.57 -11.04 -15.24
N ALA A 213 -2.46 -11.74 -15.00
CA ALA A 213 -2.45 -13.19 -14.86
C ALA A 213 -3.25 -13.65 -13.63
N LEU A 214 -3.16 -12.91 -12.52
CA LEU A 214 -4.00 -13.16 -11.35
C LEU A 214 -5.49 -13.08 -11.68
N VAL A 215 -5.93 -12.02 -12.38
CA VAL A 215 -7.34 -11.89 -12.80
C VAL A 215 -7.77 -13.09 -13.63
N ARG A 216 -6.93 -13.58 -14.56
CA ARG A 216 -7.23 -14.78 -15.36
C ARG A 216 -7.31 -16.04 -14.51
N ARG A 217 -6.43 -16.20 -13.54
CA ARG A 217 -6.46 -17.34 -12.61
C ARG A 217 -7.71 -17.32 -11.72
N LEU A 218 -8.17 -16.13 -11.29
CA LEU A 218 -9.43 -15.98 -10.55
C LEU A 218 -10.63 -16.34 -11.44
N ASP A 219 -10.59 -15.96 -12.72
CA ASP A 219 -11.63 -16.25 -13.71
C ASP A 219 -11.76 -17.75 -14.04
N GLU A 220 -10.69 -18.51 -13.84
CA GLU A 220 -10.64 -19.99 -13.98
C GLU A 220 -11.25 -20.73 -12.76
N GLY A 221 -11.86 -20.03 -11.80
CA GLY A 221 -12.59 -20.64 -10.68
C GLY A 221 -11.76 -20.84 -9.41
N TRP A 222 -10.65 -20.11 -9.22
CA TRP A 222 -9.87 -20.23 -7.98
C TRP A 222 -10.67 -19.93 -6.70
N LEU A 223 -11.63 -19.00 -6.77
CA LEU A 223 -12.49 -18.65 -5.63
C LEU A 223 -13.45 -19.78 -5.25
N ASP A 224 -13.84 -20.64 -6.19
CA ASP A 224 -14.79 -21.73 -5.98
C ASP A 224 -14.13 -23.01 -5.42
N ALA A 225 -12.80 -23.06 -5.36
CA ALA A 225 -12.02 -24.20 -4.89
C ALA A 225 -11.85 -24.23 -3.36
N VAL A 226 -12.90 -23.87 -2.59
CA VAL A 226 -12.92 -23.91 -1.12
C VAL A 226 -13.79 -25.03 -0.62
#